data_c93f8a03f68c7a68b04e7b266392a9f9
#
_entry.id   c93f8a03f68c7a68b04e7b266392a9f9
#
_cell.length_a   1.000
_cell.length_b   1.000
_cell.length_c   1.000
_cell.angle_alpha   90.00
_cell.angle_beta   90.00
_cell.angle_gamma   90.00
#
_symmetry.space_group_name_H-M   'P 1'
#
loop_
_entity.id
_entity.type
_entity.pdbx_description
1 polymer ?
#
loop_
_entity_poly.entity_id
_entity_poly.type
_entity_poly.pdbx_seq_one_letter_code
_entity_poly.pdbx_strand_id
1 'polypeptide(L)'
;KNEQTAIYKDFAHAPSKVRATVRAMKEHFPDRQLVACLELHTFSSLTAEFLTQYQGTMDMADIAMVYFNPHAVAHKKLPPLTVEQVQQAFGNPNIKVYDSSQALLRSLHAMPWPGSNLLLMSSGNFDGVDFNQLSTELL
;
A
#
# COMPACT_ATOMS: atom_id res chain seq x y z
N LYS A 1 -9.87 14.31 -6.91
CA LYS A 1 -10.96 13.42 -7.31
C LYS A 1 -11.63 13.92 -8.58
N ASN A 2 -11.87 13.04 -9.54
CA ASN A 2 -12.66 13.34 -10.74
C ASN A 2 -13.61 12.18 -11.02
N GLU A 3 -14.40 12.26 -12.08
CA GLU A 3 -15.42 11.26 -12.39
C GLU A 3 -14.84 9.87 -12.69
N GLN A 4 -13.62 9.80 -13.18
CA GLN A 4 -13.00 8.56 -13.61
C GLN A 4 -11.99 8.00 -12.61
N THR A 5 -11.51 8.83 -11.69
CA THR A 5 -10.47 8.45 -10.75
C THR A 5 -10.70 9.14 -9.41
N ALA A 6 -10.55 8.41 -8.33
CA ALA A 6 -10.59 8.97 -6.98
C ALA A 6 -9.41 8.43 -6.18
N ILE A 7 -8.85 9.29 -5.33
CA ILE A 7 -7.75 8.93 -4.43
C ILE A 7 -8.26 9.04 -3.01
N TYR A 8 -8.09 7.98 -2.24
CA TYR A 8 -8.49 7.90 -0.84
C TYR A 8 -7.26 7.65 0.01
N LYS A 9 -7.19 8.35 1.12
CA LYS A 9 -6.14 8.17 2.11
C LYS A 9 -6.78 7.65 3.38
N ASP A 10 -6.22 6.58 3.96
CA ASP A 10 -6.77 5.94 5.15
C ASP A 10 -5.66 5.61 6.13
N PHE A 11 -5.97 5.71 7.42
CA PHE A 11 -5.01 5.43 8.48
C PHE A 11 -4.84 3.92 8.76
N ALA A 12 -5.56 3.07 8.04
CA ALA A 12 -5.48 1.62 8.23
C ALA A 12 -4.04 1.14 8.09
N HIS A 13 -3.57 0.36 9.05
CA HIS A 13 -2.23 -0.22 9.05
C HIS A 13 -2.18 -1.59 9.73
N ALA A 14 -3.07 -1.87 10.68
CA ALA A 14 -3.17 -3.19 11.29
C ALA A 14 -3.81 -4.18 10.31
N PRO A 15 -3.45 -5.48 10.34
CA PRO A 15 -3.94 -6.45 9.35
C PRO A 15 -5.45 -6.48 9.19
N SER A 16 -6.21 -6.50 10.29
CA SER A 16 -7.68 -6.54 10.22
C SER A 16 -8.27 -5.27 9.61
N LYS A 17 -7.65 -4.11 9.88
CA LYS A 17 -8.10 -2.83 9.34
C LYS A 17 -7.79 -2.73 7.85
N VAL A 18 -6.62 -3.21 7.44
CA VAL A 18 -6.24 -3.25 6.02
C VAL A 18 -7.23 -4.11 5.25
N ARG A 19 -7.52 -5.32 5.73
CA ARG A 19 -8.48 -6.22 5.09
C ARG A 19 -9.85 -5.55 4.97
N ALA A 20 -10.35 -4.95 6.05
CA ALA A 20 -11.67 -4.32 6.08
C ALA A 20 -11.75 -3.13 5.13
N THR A 21 -10.70 -2.30 5.08
CA THR A 21 -10.69 -1.10 4.23
C THR A 21 -10.62 -1.46 2.75
N VAL A 22 -9.77 -2.41 2.39
CA VAL A 22 -9.67 -2.89 0.99
C VAL A 22 -11.01 -3.48 0.54
N ARG A 23 -11.61 -4.32 1.39
CA ARG A 23 -12.91 -4.92 1.09
C ARG A 23 -13.98 -3.86 0.90
N ALA A 24 -14.07 -2.90 1.82
CA ALA A 24 -15.08 -1.85 1.76
C ALA A 24 -14.96 -1.01 0.49
N MET A 25 -13.73 -0.67 0.09
CA MET A 25 -13.50 0.08 -1.14
C MET A 25 -13.95 -0.70 -2.36
N LYS A 26 -13.62 -2.00 -2.43
CA LYS A 26 -13.99 -2.81 -3.58
C LYS A 26 -15.51 -3.04 -3.65
N GLU A 27 -16.14 -3.23 -2.50
CA GLU A 27 -17.60 -3.40 -2.46
C GLU A 27 -18.34 -2.12 -2.79
N HIS A 28 -17.79 -0.98 -2.41
CA HIS A 28 -18.42 0.32 -2.68
C HIS A 28 -18.27 0.74 -4.15
N PHE A 29 -17.17 0.36 -4.79
CA PHE A 29 -16.88 0.70 -6.19
C PHE A 29 -16.55 -0.56 -6.99
N PRO A 30 -17.52 -1.49 -7.15
CA PRO A 30 -17.22 -2.79 -7.75
C PRO A 30 -16.81 -2.71 -9.23
N ASP A 31 -17.22 -1.64 -9.92
CA ASP A 31 -16.94 -1.47 -11.35
C ASP A 31 -15.63 -0.73 -11.62
N ARG A 32 -14.94 -0.27 -10.57
CA ARG A 32 -13.66 0.39 -10.71
C ARG A 32 -12.52 -0.54 -10.35
N GLN A 33 -11.39 -0.38 -11.04
CA GLN A 33 -10.16 -1.05 -10.65
C GLN A 33 -9.67 -0.44 -9.34
N LEU A 34 -9.35 -1.26 -8.36
CA LEU A 34 -8.81 -0.80 -7.08
C LEU A 34 -7.31 -1.05 -7.04
N VAL A 35 -6.56 0.04 -6.94
CA VAL A 35 -5.13 0.02 -6.65
C VAL A 35 -4.96 0.35 -5.18
N ALA A 36 -4.49 -0.60 -4.40
CA ALA A 36 -4.30 -0.42 -2.95
C ALA A 36 -2.81 -0.41 -2.63
N CYS A 37 -2.37 0.62 -1.91
CA CYS A 37 -0.99 0.77 -1.47
C CYS A 37 -0.97 0.80 0.05
N LEU A 38 -0.12 -0.01 0.67
CA LEU A 38 0.06 -0.07 2.10
C LEU A 38 1.49 0.24 2.46
N GLU A 39 1.70 1.19 3.37
CA GLU A 39 3.02 1.41 3.96
C GLU A 39 3.12 0.63 5.28
N LEU A 40 4.16 -0.20 5.38
CA LEU A 40 4.54 -0.85 6.62
C LEU A 40 5.42 0.12 7.41
N HIS A 41 4.83 0.79 8.40
CA HIS A 41 5.49 1.90 9.09
C HIS A 41 5.66 1.66 10.60
N THR A 42 4.73 0.93 11.24
CA THR A 42 4.79 0.70 12.68
C THR A 42 5.89 -0.30 13.04
N PHE A 43 6.33 -0.28 14.29
CA PHE A 43 7.31 -1.24 14.78
C PHE A 43 6.87 -2.67 14.49
N SER A 44 5.62 -3.02 14.81
CA SER A 44 5.11 -4.38 14.62
C SER A 44 5.12 -4.79 13.15
N SER A 45 4.65 -3.91 12.26
CA SER A 45 4.54 -4.24 10.83
C SER A 45 5.90 -4.41 10.15
N LEU A 46 6.98 -4.00 10.81
CA LEU A 46 8.33 -4.15 10.27
C LEU A 46 9.05 -5.40 10.83
N THR A 47 8.35 -6.24 11.58
CA THR A 47 8.92 -7.50 12.06
C THR A 47 8.43 -8.66 11.18
N ALA A 48 9.35 -9.59 10.87
CA ALA A 48 9.01 -10.74 10.02
C ALA A 48 7.91 -11.60 10.64
N GLU A 49 7.90 -11.73 11.96
CA GLU A 49 6.90 -12.54 12.66
C GLU A 49 5.49 -11.96 12.51
N PHE A 50 5.33 -10.66 12.68
CA PHE A 50 4.03 -10.00 12.59
C PHE A 50 3.53 -9.95 11.15
N LEU A 51 4.44 -9.89 10.19
CA LEU A 51 4.09 -9.80 8.76
C LEU A 51 3.19 -10.94 8.31
N THR A 52 3.32 -12.12 8.92
CA THR A 52 2.48 -13.27 8.52
C THR A 52 0.99 -13.00 8.72
N GLN A 53 0.63 -12.07 9.59
CA GLN A 53 -0.76 -11.70 9.84
C GLN A 53 -1.39 -10.92 8.69
N TYR A 54 -0.56 -10.40 7.77
CA TYR A 54 -1.07 -9.70 6.59
C TYR A 54 -1.47 -10.63 5.45
N GLN A 55 -1.30 -11.94 5.61
CA GLN A 55 -1.65 -12.90 4.55
C GLN A 55 -3.08 -12.70 4.09
N GLY A 56 -3.27 -12.50 2.79
CA GLY A 56 -4.58 -12.35 2.18
C GLY A 56 -5.27 -11.01 2.40
N THR A 57 -4.68 -10.09 3.16
CA THR A 57 -5.36 -8.83 3.51
C THR A 57 -5.61 -7.90 2.32
N MET A 58 -4.82 -8.03 1.27
CA MET A 58 -4.94 -7.16 0.09
C MET A 58 -5.43 -7.90 -1.15
N ASP A 59 -5.92 -9.12 -0.99
CA ASP A 59 -6.31 -9.96 -2.14
C ASP A 59 -7.50 -9.39 -2.91
N MET A 60 -8.36 -8.60 -2.28
CA MET A 60 -9.51 -8.01 -2.96
C MET A 60 -9.16 -6.79 -3.80
N ALA A 61 -7.96 -6.26 -3.69
CA ALA A 61 -7.50 -5.20 -4.58
C ALA A 61 -7.13 -5.80 -5.94
N ASP A 62 -7.43 -5.08 -7.01
CA ASP A 62 -7.03 -5.52 -8.36
C ASP A 62 -5.53 -5.41 -8.53
N ILE A 63 -4.92 -4.36 -7.97
CA ILE A 63 -3.48 -4.19 -7.90
C ILE A 63 -3.12 -3.88 -6.47
N ALA A 64 -2.23 -4.68 -5.88
CA ALA A 64 -1.79 -4.51 -4.51
C ALA A 64 -0.30 -4.14 -4.49
N MET A 65 0.02 -3.07 -3.76
CA MET A 65 1.38 -2.56 -3.60
C MET A 65 1.68 -2.38 -2.13
N VAL A 66 2.88 -2.76 -1.72
CA VAL A 66 3.35 -2.60 -0.33
C VAL A 66 4.68 -1.88 -0.36
N TYR A 67 4.84 -0.92 0.53
CA TYR A 67 6.08 -0.16 0.68
C TYR A 67 6.59 -0.27 2.11
N PHE A 68 7.89 -0.42 2.26
CA PHE A 68 8.56 -0.28 3.54
C PHE A 68 9.87 0.46 3.34
N ASN A 69 10.33 1.17 4.38
CA ASN A 69 11.57 1.92 4.34
C ASN A 69 12.66 1.14 5.09
N PRO A 70 13.70 0.63 4.39
CA PRO A 70 14.78 -0.11 5.06
C PRO A 70 15.52 0.72 6.12
N HIS A 71 15.62 2.03 5.92
CA HIS A 71 16.23 2.92 6.91
C HIS A 71 15.40 2.98 8.19
N ALA A 72 14.08 2.94 8.09
CA ALA A 72 13.20 2.90 9.26
C ALA A 72 13.38 1.60 10.02
N VAL A 73 13.54 0.48 9.32
CA VAL A 73 13.82 -0.83 9.93
C VAL A 73 15.14 -0.76 10.73
N ALA A 74 16.19 -0.24 10.11
CA ALA A 74 17.49 -0.11 10.75
C ALA A 74 17.45 0.84 11.95
N HIS A 75 16.72 1.96 11.80
CA HIS A 75 16.59 2.96 12.87
C HIS A 75 15.89 2.37 14.10
N LYS A 76 14.94 1.48 13.91
CA LYS A 76 14.23 0.79 14.98
C LYS A 76 15.02 -0.40 15.51
N LYS A 77 16.22 -0.64 15.02
CA LYS A 77 17.10 -1.75 15.42
C LYS A 77 16.45 -3.13 15.22
N LEU A 78 15.62 -3.22 14.19
CA LEU A 78 15.00 -4.49 13.82
C LEU A 78 15.89 -5.24 12.82
N PRO A 79 15.75 -6.57 12.74
CA PRO A 79 16.43 -7.34 11.68
C PRO A 79 16.02 -6.81 10.30
N PRO A 80 16.94 -6.79 9.33
CA PRO A 80 16.60 -6.32 7.98
C PRO A 80 15.47 -7.12 7.36
N LEU A 81 14.59 -6.42 6.62
CA LEU A 81 13.55 -7.03 5.83
C LEU A 81 13.93 -6.99 4.35
N THR A 82 13.60 -8.04 3.62
CA THR A 82 13.75 -8.08 2.17
C THR A 82 12.40 -7.96 1.48
N VAL A 83 12.43 -7.51 0.23
CA VAL A 83 11.23 -7.46 -0.61
C VAL A 83 10.58 -8.84 -0.68
N GLU A 84 11.38 -9.90 -0.83
CA GLU A 84 10.89 -11.28 -0.93
C GLU A 84 10.18 -11.73 0.35
N GLN A 85 10.71 -11.36 1.52
CA GLN A 85 10.07 -11.71 2.79
C GLN A 85 8.68 -11.08 2.90
N VAL A 86 8.57 -9.82 2.53
CA VAL A 86 7.29 -9.10 2.56
C VAL A 86 6.31 -9.72 1.57
N GLN A 87 6.78 -10.00 0.36
CA GLN A 87 5.95 -10.60 -0.68
C GLN A 87 5.39 -11.95 -0.23
N GLN A 88 6.23 -12.80 0.34
CA GLN A 88 5.80 -14.10 0.83
C GLN A 88 4.81 -13.99 1.98
N ALA A 89 5.00 -13.02 2.86
CA ALA A 89 4.12 -12.85 4.02
C ALA A 89 2.69 -12.50 3.60
N PHE A 90 2.52 -11.71 2.56
CA PHE A 90 1.18 -11.36 2.06
C PHE A 90 0.53 -12.51 1.29
N GLY A 91 1.30 -13.47 0.81
CA GLY A 91 0.79 -14.67 0.16
C GLY A 91 0.11 -14.44 -1.18
N ASN A 92 0.26 -13.28 -1.79
CA ASN A 92 -0.32 -12.92 -3.07
C ASN A 92 0.79 -12.86 -4.12
N PRO A 93 0.84 -13.76 -5.11
CA PRO A 93 1.94 -13.80 -6.06
C PRO A 93 1.98 -12.56 -6.99
N ASN A 94 0.89 -11.81 -7.06
CA ASN A 94 0.80 -10.64 -7.91
C ASN A 94 1.10 -9.34 -7.14
N ILE A 95 1.37 -9.42 -5.85
CA ILE A 95 1.65 -8.23 -5.06
C ILE A 95 3.01 -7.64 -5.45
N LYS A 96 3.08 -6.32 -5.49
CA LYS A 96 4.31 -5.59 -5.79
C LYS A 96 4.82 -4.95 -4.51
N VAL A 97 6.08 -5.22 -4.16
CA VAL A 97 6.69 -4.71 -2.95
C VAL A 97 7.81 -3.76 -3.31
N TYR A 98 7.83 -2.61 -2.65
CA TYR A 98 8.81 -1.55 -2.89
C TYR A 98 9.56 -1.24 -1.60
N ASP A 99 10.86 -1.06 -1.71
CA ASP A 99 11.70 -0.57 -0.62
C ASP A 99 12.19 0.85 -0.86
N SER A 100 11.61 1.52 -1.84
CA SER A 100 11.90 2.90 -2.19
C SER A 100 10.60 3.63 -2.49
N SER A 101 10.40 4.75 -1.81
CA SER A 101 9.25 5.62 -2.05
C SER A 101 9.24 6.14 -3.49
N GLN A 102 10.40 6.46 -4.03
CA GLN A 102 10.52 6.94 -5.41
C GLN A 102 10.10 5.88 -6.42
N ALA A 103 10.48 4.61 -6.18
CA ALA A 103 10.08 3.52 -7.05
C ALA A 103 8.56 3.32 -7.04
N LEU A 104 7.94 3.41 -5.86
CA LEU A 104 6.50 3.34 -5.73
C LEU A 104 5.83 4.47 -6.52
N LEU A 105 6.30 5.70 -6.35
CA LEU A 105 5.73 6.85 -7.05
C LEU A 105 5.87 6.73 -8.56
N ARG A 106 7.01 6.25 -9.05
CA ARG A 106 7.19 6.01 -10.49
C ARG A 106 6.16 5.02 -11.02
N SER A 107 5.89 3.95 -10.29
CA SER A 107 4.86 2.98 -10.68
C SER A 107 3.49 3.63 -10.74
N LEU A 108 3.15 4.46 -9.75
CA LEU A 108 1.86 5.14 -9.73
C LEU A 108 1.70 6.11 -10.89
N HIS A 109 2.75 6.86 -11.23
CA HIS A 109 2.72 7.80 -12.35
C HIS A 109 2.61 7.09 -13.72
N ALA A 110 3.08 5.86 -13.81
CA ALA A 110 3.07 5.10 -15.05
C ALA A 110 1.73 4.40 -15.32
N MET A 111 0.82 4.38 -14.36
CA MET A 111 -0.44 3.65 -14.48
C MET A 111 -1.51 4.47 -15.20
N PRO A 112 -2.40 3.81 -15.99
CA PRO A 112 -3.59 4.48 -16.54
C PRO A 112 -4.66 4.60 -15.45
N TRP A 113 -4.97 5.83 -15.04
CA TRP A 113 -5.88 6.08 -13.91
C TRP A 113 -7.37 6.13 -14.25
N PRO A 114 -7.83 6.50 -15.47
CA PRO A 114 -9.26 6.48 -15.75
C PRO A 114 -9.90 5.13 -15.47
N GLY A 115 -10.97 5.13 -14.69
CA GLY A 115 -11.66 3.90 -14.28
C GLY A 115 -11.08 3.24 -13.05
N SER A 116 -10.12 3.87 -12.37
CA SER A 116 -9.43 3.30 -11.22
C SER A 116 -9.55 4.18 -9.99
N ASN A 117 -9.53 3.55 -8.82
CA ASN A 117 -9.39 4.25 -7.54
C ASN A 117 -8.05 3.88 -6.92
N LEU A 118 -7.43 4.86 -6.25
CA LEU A 118 -6.20 4.64 -5.49
C LEU A 118 -6.51 4.75 -4.00
N LEU A 119 -6.16 3.72 -3.25
CA LEU A 119 -6.28 3.70 -1.80
C LEU A 119 -4.89 3.68 -1.18
N LEU A 120 -4.57 4.72 -0.42
CA LEU A 120 -3.28 4.86 0.26
C LEU A 120 -3.49 4.62 1.75
N MET A 121 -2.92 3.55 2.28
CA MET A 121 -3.09 3.13 3.68
C MET A 121 -1.76 3.24 4.41
N SER A 122 -1.73 4.01 5.49
CA SER A 122 -0.54 4.15 6.32
C SER A 122 -0.85 4.84 7.63
N SER A 123 -0.07 4.54 8.65
CA SER A 123 -0.01 5.34 9.88
C SER A 123 0.98 6.51 9.75
N GLY A 124 1.71 6.58 8.63
CA GLY A 124 2.65 7.63 8.29
C GLY A 124 2.27 8.34 7.00
N ASN A 125 3.26 8.68 6.19
CA ASN A 125 3.05 9.45 4.97
C ASN A 125 3.88 8.96 3.78
N PHE A 126 4.19 7.67 3.73
CA PHE A 126 4.99 7.06 2.66
C PHE A 126 6.35 7.76 2.50
N ASP A 127 6.98 8.08 3.62
CA ASP A 127 8.29 8.70 3.69
C ASP A 127 8.32 10.10 3.05
N GLY A 128 7.36 10.93 3.46
CA GLY A 128 7.34 12.34 3.09
C GLY A 128 6.61 12.67 1.80
N VAL A 129 5.75 11.78 1.33
CA VAL A 129 4.97 12.05 0.11
C VAL A 129 3.97 13.18 0.37
N ASP A 130 3.96 14.16 -0.54
CA ASP A 130 2.94 15.21 -0.55
C ASP A 130 1.72 14.68 -1.29
N PHE A 131 0.67 14.33 -0.54
CA PHE A 131 -0.53 13.73 -1.12
C PHE A 131 -1.32 14.71 -1.99
N ASN A 132 -1.27 15.99 -1.69
CA ASN A 132 -1.94 17.00 -2.52
C ASN A 132 -1.27 17.10 -3.89
N GLN A 133 0.06 17.11 -3.91
CA GLN A 133 0.82 17.13 -5.15
C GLN A 133 0.60 15.86 -5.95
N LEU A 134 0.62 14.71 -5.28
CA LEU A 134 0.38 13.43 -5.93
C LEU A 134 -1.01 13.39 -6.56
N SER A 135 -2.02 13.85 -5.83
CA SER A 135 -3.39 13.91 -6.34
C SER A 135 -3.47 14.77 -7.60
N THR A 136 -2.82 15.93 -7.59
CA THR A 136 -2.79 16.82 -8.75
C THR A 136 -2.12 16.15 -9.94
N GLU A 137 -1.03 15.43 -9.72
CA GLU A 137 -0.26 14.78 -10.78
C GLU A 137 -1.00 13.59 -11.40
N LEU A 138 -1.73 12.81 -10.60
CA LEU A 138 -2.43 11.62 -11.08
C LEU A 138 -3.81 11.91 -11.65
N LEU A 139 -4.47 12.97 -11.19
CA LEU A 139 -5.79 13.35 -11.68
C LEU A 139 -5.68 14.39 -12.77
#